data_d911922fcceb8e13ccf65c17af861cd8
#
_entry.id   d911922fcceb8e13ccf65c17af861cd8
#
_cell.length_a   1.000
_cell.length_b   1.000
_cell.length_c   1.000
_cell.angle_alpha   90.00
_cell.angle_beta   90.00
_cell.angle_gamma   90.00
#
_symmetry.space_group_name_H-M   'P 1'
#
loop_
_entity.id
_entity.type
_entity.pdbx_description
1 polymer ?
#
loop_
_entity_poly.entity_id
_entity_poly.type
_entity_poly.pdbx_seq_one_letter_code
_entity_poly.pdbx_strand_id
1 'polypeptide(L)'
;MDLTRDIDSLTHFKRNTTEVIEQLKATGEAMVLTVNGKAEIVVQDAASYQRMLELVDRAEAVIGIKKGLESMAREEGIPAEEAFERLRRKHNIPQDA
;
A
#
# COMPACT_ATOMS: atom_id res chain seq x y z
N MET A 1 8.58 -4.75 -4.98
CA MET A 1 8.29 -6.14 -5.40
C MET A 1 8.72 -6.33 -6.84
N ASP A 2 9.46 -7.37 -7.13
CA ASP A 2 9.89 -7.69 -8.48
C ASP A 2 9.10 -8.89 -9.01
N LEU A 3 8.12 -8.63 -9.86
CA LEU A 3 7.24 -9.67 -10.41
C LEU A 3 7.97 -10.61 -11.37
N THR A 4 9.16 -10.25 -11.83
CA THR A 4 9.96 -11.13 -12.70
C THR A 4 10.79 -12.14 -11.92
N ARG A 5 11.09 -11.86 -10.65
CA ARG A 5 11.84 -12.76 -9.75
C ARG A 5 10.94 -13.69 -8.95
N ASP A 6 9.81 -13.16 -8.49
CA ASP A 6 8.91 -13.84 -7.56
C ASP A 6 7.76 -14.49 -8.31
N ILE A 7 8.10 -15.40 -9.19
CA ILE A 7 7.15 -16.16 -10.03
C ILE A 7 7.30 -17.64 -9.76
N ASP A 8 6.18 -18.33 -9.61
CA ASP A 8 6.12 -19.77 -9.48
C ASP A 8 4.90 -20.31 -10.21
N SER A 9 4.88 -21.62 -10.51
CA SER A 9 3.69 -22.25 -11.09
C SER A 9 2.70 -22.62 -9.99
N LEU A 10 1.41 -22.61 -10.33
CA LEU A 10 0.37 -23.07 -9.41
C LEU A 10 0.58 -24.55 -9.05
N THR A 11 1.05 -25.36 -10.01
CA THR A 11 1.35 -26.77 -9.78
C THR A 11 2.43 -26.95 -8.72
N HIS A 12 3.53 -26.19 -8.82
CA HIS A 12 4.61 -26.23 -7.83
C HIS A 12 4.10 -25.76 -6.45
N PHE A 13 3.32 -24.69 -6.42
CA PHE A 13 2.71 -24.18 -5.18
C PHE A 13 1.87 -25.28 -4.49
N LYS A 14 1.03 -25.98 -5.25
CA LYS A 14 0.19 -27.05 -4.69
C LYS A 14 1.01 -28.20 -4.10
N ARG A 15 2.13 -28.55 -4.73
CA ARG A 15 3.01 -29.63 -4.26
C ARG A 15 3.87 -29.23 -3.08
N ASN A 16 4.21 -27.95 -2.94
CA ASN A 16 5.14 -27.45 -1.94
C ASN A 16 4.54 -26.33 -1.09
N THR A 17 3.25 -26.45 -0.78
CA THR A 17 2.48 -25.40 -0.10
C THR A 17 3.12 -24.90 1.19
N THR A 18 3.55 -25.81 2.07
CA THR A 18 4.15 -25.45 3.36
C THR A 18 5.45 -24.65 3.17
N GLU A 19 6.33 -25.09 2.28
CA GLU A 19 7.59 -24.41 2.01
C GLU A 19 7.37 -23.03 1.42
N VAL A 20 6.43 -22.91 0.49
CA VAL A 20 6.11 -21.62 -0.13
C VAL A 20 5.51 -20.66 0.88
N ILE A 21 4.62 -21.12 1.76
CA ILE A 21 4.05 -20.30 2.83
C ILE A 21 5.14 -19.77 3.75
N GLU A 22 6.08 -20.63 4.16
CA GLU A 22 7.20 -20.22 5.00
C GLU A 22 8.08 -19.16 4.30
N GLN A 23 8.34 -19.33 3.02
CA GLN A 23 9.06 -18.34 2.22
C GLN A 23 8.34 -17.00 2.17
N LEU A 24 7.04 -17.01 1.92
CA LEU A 24 6.21 -15.80 1.90
C LEU A 24 6.25 -15.05 3.23
N LYS A 25 6.17 -15.78 4.34
CA LYS A 25 6.27 -15.20 5.68
C LYS A 25 7.66 -14.63 5.95
N ALA A 26 8.71 -15.33 5.52
CA ALA A 26 10.08 -14.89 5.75
C ALA A 26 10.44 -13.63 4.97
N THR A 27 9.99 -13.53 3.73
CA THR A 27 10.32 -12.40 2.85
C THR A 27 9.33 -11.25 2.96
N GLY A 28 8.07 -11.53 3.28
CA GLY A 28 6.99 -10.54 3.26
C GLY A 28 6.63 -10.08 1.85
N GLU A 29 7.21 -10.68 0.83
CA GLU A 29 6.97 -10.31 -0.56
C GLU A 29 5.89 -11.19 -1.20
N ALA A 30 5.12 -10.60 -2.13
CA ALA A 30 4.12 -11.34 -2.88
C ALA A 30 4.78 -12.21 -3.96
N MET A 31 4.10 -13.27 -4.33
CA MET A 31 4.54 -14.19 -5.38
C MET A 31 3.44 -14.32 -6.42
N VAL A 32 3.80 -14.27 -7.69
CA VAL A 32 2.87 -14.49 -8.80
C VAL A 32 2.81 -15.99 -9.09
N LEU A 33 1.61 -16.55 -9.15
CA LEU A 33 1.41 -17.93 -9.55
C LEU A 33 0.91 -17.97 -10.99
N THR A 34 1.53 -18.83 -11.80
CA THR A 34 1.17 -18.98 -13.21
C THR A 34 0.36 -20.24 -13.43
N VAL A 35 -0.54 -20.16 -14.40
CA VAL A 35 -1.29 -21.28 -14.93
C VAL A 35 -1.04 -21.31 -16.43
N ASN A 36 -0.54 -22.43 -16.94
CA ASN A 36 -0.16 -22.56 -18.36
C ASN A 36 0.78 -21.43 -18.83
N GLY A 37 1.72 -21.05 -17.98
CA GLY A 37 2.70 -20.00 -18.27
C GLY A 37 2.19 -18.57 -18.19
N LYS A 38 0.93 -18.37 -17.79
CA LYS A 38 0.33 -17.03 -17.67
C LYS A 38 0.13 -16.68 -16.21
N ALA A 39 0.45 -15.44 -15.84
CA ALA A 39 0.21 -14.93 -14.49
C ALA A 39 -1.30 -14.85 -14.22
N GLU A 40 -1.76 -15.56 -13.21
CA GLU A 40 -3.19 -15.65 -12.88
C GLU A 40 -3.50 -15.23 -11.45
N ILE A 41 -2.59 -15.49 -10.50
CA ILE A 41 -2.85 -15.32 -9.08
C ILE A 41 -1.64 -14.67 -8.43
N VAL A 42 -1.89 -13.82 -7.45
CA VAL A 42 -0.85 -13.29 -6.57
C VAL A 42 -1.13 -13.81 -5.16
N VAL A 43 -0.12 -14.34 -4.50
CA VAL A 43 -0.20 -14.81 -3.11
C VAL A 43 0.77 -14.05 -2.24
N GLN A 44 0.39 -13.82 -0.99
CA GLN A 44 1.21 -13.10 -0.02
C GLN A 44 0.82 -13.58 1.38
N ASP A 45 1.71 -13.47 2.35
CA ASP A 45 1.33 -13.75 3.73
C ASP A 45 0.34 -12.68 4.24
N ALA A 46 -0.59 -13.09 5.08
CA ALA A 46 -1.69 -12.23 5.51
C ALA A 46 -1.21 -10.95 6.24
N ALA A 47 -0.18 -11.07 7.06
CA ALA A 47 0.35 -9.92 7.80
C ALA A 47 0.94 -8.85 6.88
N SER A 48 1.68 -9.26 5.86
CA SER A 48 2.25 -8.33 4.88
C SER A 48 1.17 -7.68 4.02
N TYR A 49 0.17 -8.43 3.63
CA TYR A 49 -0.99 -7.91 2.91
C TYR A 49 -1.75 -6.87 3.74
N GLN A 50 -1.97 -7.15 5.02
CA GLN A 50 -2.62 -6.21 5.93
C GLN A 50 -1.84 -4.91 6.05
N ARG A 51 -0.51 -4.98 6.17
CA ARG A 51 0.34 -3.78 6.20
C ARG A 51 0.24 -2.96 4.91
N MET A 52 0.16 -3.64 3.77
CA MET A 52 -0.04 -2.97 2.49
C MET A 52 -1.38 -2.23 2.42
N LEU A 53 -2.46 -2.86 2.89
CA LEU A 53 -3.77 -2.22 2.95
C LEU A 53 -3.77 -0.98 3.84
N GLU A 54 -3.10 -1.05 4.98
CA GLU A 54 -2.96 0.10 5.89
C GLU A 54 -2.21 1.26 5.23
N LEU A 55 -1.18 0.95 4.44
CA LEU A 55 -0.44 1.98 3.69
C LEU A 55 -1.32 2.64 2.64
N VAL A 56 -2.13 1.86 1.92
CA VAL A 56 -3.09 2.39 0.92
C VAL A 56 -4.11 3.29 1.60
N ASP A 57 -4.69 2.86 2.71
CA ASP A 57 -5.67 3.63 3.46
C ASP A 57 -5.08 4.96 3.94
N ARG A 58 -3.86 4.96 4.44
CA ARG A 58 -3.17 6.20 4.85
C ARG A 58 -2.92 7.14 3.68
N ALA A 59 -2.50 6.61 2.54
CA ALA A 59 -2.26 7.40 1.34
C ALA A 59 -3.55 8.05 0.84
N GLU A 60 -4.66 7.32 0.82
CA GLU A 60 -5.98 7.83 0.44
C GLU A 60 -6.45 8.93 1.41
N ALA A 61 -6.25 8.75 2.70
CA ALA A 61 -6.61 9.73 3.72
C ALA A 61 -5.81 11.03 3.53
N VAL A 62 -4.51 10.93 3.30
CA VAL A 62 -3.64 12.10 3.05
C VAL A 62 -4.07 12.86 1.80
N ILE A 63 -4.37 12.14 0.71
CA ILE A 63 -4.86 12.76 -0.53
C ILE A 63 -6.19 13.48 -0.30
N GLY A 64 -7.11 12.86 0.45
CA GLY A 64 -8.40 13.45 0.79
C GLY A 64 -8.26 14.73 1.60
N ILE A 65 -7.39 14.75 2.61
CA ILE A 65 -7.10 15.93 3.43
C ILE A 65 -6.51 17.03 2.55
N LYS A 66 -5.54 16.71 1.71
CA LYS A 66 -4.91 17.68 0.82
C LYS A 66 -5.93 18.34 -0.12
N LYS A 67 -6.80 17.55 -0.73
CA LYS A 67 -7.86 18.06 -1.61
C LYS A 67 -8.83 18.95 -0.88
N GLY A 68 -9.21 18.60 0.35
CA GLY A 68 -10.08 19.40 1.18
C GLY A 68 -9.47 20.74 1.53
N LEU A 69 -8.17 20.75 1.88
CA LEU A 69 -7.44 21.99 2.20
C LEU A 69 -7.29 22.91 0.98
N GLU A 70 -7.03 22.33 -0.19
CA GLU A 70 -6.96 23.09 -1.45
C GLU A 70 -8.30 23.76 -1.77
N SER A 71 -9.40 23.06 -1.54
CA SER A 71 -10.74 23.59 -1.71
C SER A 71 -11.03 24.76 -0.76
N MET A 72 -10.71 24.59 0.52
CA MET A 72 -10.85 25.65 1.53
C MET A 72 -10.02 26.86 1.20
N ALA A 73 -8.77 26.65 0.79
CA ALA A 73 -7.86 27.74 0.42
C ALA A 73 -8.42 28.58 -0.73
N ARG A 74 -9.02 27.92 -1.73
CA ARG A 74 -9.66 28.62 -2.85
C ARG A 74 -10.84 29.47 -2.40
N GLU A 75 -11.67 28.95 -1.51
CA GLU A 75 -12.83 29.68 -0.99
C GLU A 75 -12.42 30.90 -0.17
N GLU A 76 -11.36 30.76 0.62
CA GLU A 76 -10.85 31.85 1.47
C GLU A 76 -9.87 32.79 0.75
N GLY A 77 -9.46 32.45 -0.46
CA GLY A 77 -8.49 33.23 -1.22
C GLY A 77 -7.07 33.19 -0.65
N ILE A 78 -6.71 32.10 0.02
CA ILE A 78 -5.37 31.91 0.60
C ILE A 78 -4.64 30.74 -0.08
N PRO A 79 -3.28 30.70 -0.03
CA PRO A 79 -2.54 29.56 -0.54
C PRO A 79 -2.86 28.27 0.25
N ALA A 80 -2.86 27.13 -0.45
CA ALA A 80 -3.10 25.83 0.17
C ALA A 80 -2.13 25.53 1.31
N GLU A 81 -0.87 25.95 1.16
CA GLU A 81 0.16 25.78 2.19
C GLU A 81 -0.19 26.50 3.48
N GLU A 82 -0.74 27.70 3.37
CA GLU A 82 -1.17 28.47 4.53
C GLU A 82 -2.36 27.80 5.23
N ALA A 83 -3.32 27.28 4.47
CA ALA A 83 -4.45 26.54 5.03
C ALA A 83 -3.97 25.28 5.77
N PHE A 84 -2.99 24.57 5.20
CA PHE A 84 -2.40 23.39 5.84
C PHE A 84 -1.69 23.75 7.15
N GLU A 85 -0.91 24.84 7.16
CA GLU A 85 -0.21 25.30 8.35
C GLU A 85 -1.18 25.68 9.48
N ARG A 86 -2.29 26.34 9.15
CA ARG A 86 -3.34 26.66 10.12
C ARG A 86 -3.94 25.40 10.74
N LEU A 87 -4.23 24.40 9.92
CA LEU A 87 -4.78 23.13 10.38
C LEU A 87 -3.79 22.40 11.30
N ARG A 88 -2.52 22.36 10.90
CA ARG A 88 -1.47 21.72 11.67
C ARG A 88 -1.29 22.34 13.05
N ARG A 89 -1.26 23.67 13.13
CA ARG A 89 -1.16 24.40 14.39
C ARG A 89 -2.37 24.16 15.29
N LYS A 90 -3.56 24.17 14.70
CA LYS A 90 -4.81 23.98 15.45
C LYS A 90 -4.90 22.59 16.08
N HIS A 91 -4.41 21.57 15.39
CA HIS A 91 -4.50 20.17 15.82
C HIS A 91 -3.18 19.61 16.34
N ASN A 92 -2.14 20.42 16.42
CA ASN A 92 -0.80 20.00 16.85
C ASN A 92 -0.27 18.77 16.12
N ILE A 93 -0.44 18.74 14.79
CA ILE A 93 0.00 17.64 13.95
C ILE A 93 1.49 17.79 13.63
N PRO A 94 2.32 16.74 13.82
CA PRO A 94 3.74 16.78 13.46
C PRO A 94 3.96 17.05 11.99
N GLN A 95 5.02 17.78 11.66
CA GLN A 95 5.34 18.14 10.28
C GLN A 95 5.72 16.91 9.43
N ASP A 96 6.32 15.90 10.04
CA ASP A 96 6.82 14.70 9.40
C ASP A 96 5.85 13.51 9.51
N ALA A 97 4.61 13.76 9.80
CA ALA A 97 3.60 12.72 9.94
C ALA A 97 3.18 12.13 8.60
#